data_394912b7f17a8840592f57ad203e55e6
#
_entry.id   394912b7f17a8840592f57ad203e55e6
#
_cell.length_a   1.000
_cell.length_b   1.000
_cell.length_c   1.000
_cell.angle_alpha   90.00
_cell.angle_beta   90.00
_cell.angle_gamma   90.00
#
_symmetry.space_group_name_H-M   'P 1'
#
loop_
_entity.id
_entity.type
_entity.pdbx_description
1 polymer ?
#
loop_
_entity_poly.entity_id
_entity_poly.type
_entity_poly.pdbx_seq_one_letter_code
_entity_poly.pdbx_strand_id
1 'polypeptide(L)'
;MGDIKSVDGEGILYRGVENTGPFRVTIKEYMPLTLAAERGKDCILRPKPGSEVLFKTTRMDFADLYRFIQRITPANGLEAVLDVFEENNTVYAVMENPGGCPLQKWLEEHGTVTPQQACAMLEPVFRGVEAMHQVGLVHRGICPANIRILDNGRARLTGYATVGLRTAG
;
A
#
# COMPACT_ATOMS: atom_id res chain seq x y z
N MET A 1 17.76 -1.82 5.69
CA MET A 1 16.34 -2.19 5.53
C MET A 1 15.78 -2.56 6.88
N GLY A 2 14.55 -2.15 7.16
CA GLY A 2 13.87 -2.49 8.42
C GLY A 2 13.33 -3.93 8.44
N ASP A 3 12.68 -4.28 9.54
CA ASP A 3 12.07 -5.60 9.70
C ASP A 3 10.92 -5.81 8.71
N ILE A 4 10.76 -7.05 8.23
CA ILE A 4 9.63 -7.44 7.39
C ILE A 4 8.35 -7.33 8.24
N LYS A 5 7.37 -6.58 7.73
CA LYS A 5 6.06 -6.41 8.34
C LYS A 5 5.08 -7.48 7.86
N SER A 6 5.05 -7.72 6.57
CA SER A 6 4.18 -8.71 5.91
C SER A 6 4.63 -8.98 4.48
N VAL A 7 4.08 -10.04 3.90
CA VAL A 7 4.24 -10.39 2.48
C VAL A 7 2.84 -10.51 1.90
N ASP A 8 2.62 -9.95 0.72
CA ASP A 8 1.38 -10.10 -0.05
C ASP A 8 1.66 -10.66 -1.45
N GLY A 9 0.63 -10.75 -2.30
CA GLY A 9 0.76 -11.29 -3.66
C GLY A 9 1.64 -10.47 -4.60
N GLU A 10 1.90 -9.21 -4.27
CA GLU A 10 2.71 -8.29 -5.09
C GLU A 10 4.12 -8.09 -4.56
N GLY A 11 4.34 -8.33 -3.26
CA GLY A 11 5.66 -8.05 -2.71
C GLY A 11 5.78 -8.14 -1.20
N ILE A 12 6.78 -7.46 -0.71
CA ILE A 12 7.18 -7.46 0.69
C ILE A 12 7.01 -6.06 1.27
N LEU A 13 6.38 -5.99 2.45
CA LEU A 13 6.28 -4.77 3.23
C LEU A 13 7.31 -4.77 4.34
N TYR A 14 8.09 -3.71 4.42
CA TYR A 14 9.08 -3.46 5.47
C TYR A 14 8.64 -2.31 6.37
N ARG A 15 9.09 -2.35 7.62
CA ARG A 15 9.08 -1.18 8.50
C ARG A 15 10.36 -0.41 8.29
N GLY A 16 10.26 0.88 8.14
CA GLY A 16 11.41 1.77 7.99
C GLY A 16 11.31 2.98 8.93
N VAL A 17 12.41 3.67 9.06
CA VAL A 17 12.50 4.96 9.73
C VAL A 17 13.20 5.90 8.76
N GLU A 18 12.72 7.11 8.65
CA GLU A 18 13.38 8.14 7.85
C GLU A 18 14.71 8.53 8.47
N ASN A 19 15.77 8.62 7.65
CA ASN A 19 17.11 8.94 8.14
C ASN A 19 17.22 10.36 8.71
N THR A 20 16.31 11.26 8.32
CA THR A 20 16.32 12.68 8.67
C THR A 20 15.35 13.04 9.81
N GLY A 21 14.60 12.06 10.35
CA GLY A 21 13.63 12.33 11.38
C GLY A 21 13.09 11.08 12.09
N PRO A 22 12.25 11.27 13.12
CA PRO A 22 11.67 10.17 13.88
C PRO A 22 10.48 9.49 13.15
N PHE A 23 10.22 9.87 11.90
CA PHE A 23 9.04 9.41 11.18
C PHE A 23 9.16 7.95 10.77
N ARG A 24 8.16 7.19 11.13
CA ARG A 24 8.04 5.79 10.71
C ARG A 24 7.43 5.73 9.33
N VAL A 25 8.01 4.92 8.46
CA VAL A 25 7.52 4.67 7.11
C VAL A 25 7.24 3.19 6.91
N THR A 26 6.40 2.88 5.95
CA THR A 26 6.24 1.55 5.40
C THR A 26 6.82 1.55 3.99
N ILE A 27 7.66 0.57 3.67
CA ILE A 27 8.24 0.43 2.34
C ILE A 27 7.67 -0.84 1.72
N LYS A 28 6.99 -0.71 0.59
CA LYS A 28 6.53 -1.85 -0.20
C LYS A 28 7.50 -2.08 -1.35
N GLU A 29 8.11 -3.25 -1.37
CA GLU A 29 8.97 -3.70 -2.46
C GLU A 29 8.17 -4.59 -3.40
N TYR A 30 8.20 -4.30 -4.70
CA TYR A 30 7.65 -5.18 -5.71
C TYR A 30 8.47 -6.48 -5.79
N MET A 31 7.92 -7.58 -5.31
CA MET A 31 8.54 -8.91 -5.33
C MET A 31 7.48 -10.01 -5.41
N PRO A 32 6.77 -10.13 -6.54
CA PRO A 32 5.74 -11.15 -6.69
C PRO A 32 6.35 -12.56 -6.71
N LEU A 33 6.08 -13.35 -5.70
CA LEU A 33 6.65 -14.69 -5.54
C LEU A 33 6.27 -15.64 -6.68
N THR A 34 5.21 -15.35 -7.40
CA THR A 34 4.79 -16.11 -8.59
C THR A 34 5.71 -15.88 -9.79
N LEU A 35 6.30 -14.69 -9.92
CA LEU A 35 7.11 -14.26 -11.08
C LEU A 35 8.60 -14.11 -10.76
N ALA A 36 8.95 -13.75 -9.52
CA ALA A 36 10.32 -13.61 -9.07
C ALA A 36 10.87 -14.97 -8.62
N ALA A 37 12.09 -15.30 -9.09
CA ALA A 37 12.76 -16.52 -8.70
C ALA A 37 13.42 -16.36 -7.33
N GLU A 38 14.36 -15.44 -7.26
CA GLU A 38 15.17 -15.18 -6.07
C GLU A 38 15.94 -13.87 -6.21
N ARG A 39 16.49 -13.44 -5.10
CA ARG A 39 17.44 -12.33 -5.05
C ARG A 39 18.85 -12.91 -5.00
N GLY A 40 19.69 -12.52 -5.94
CA GLY A 40 21.09 -12.91 -5.96
C GLY A 40 21.90 -12.29 -4.82
N LYS A 41 23.16 -12.72 -4.67
CA LYS A 41 24.13 -12.13 -3.71
C LYS A 41 24.40 -10.65 -3.98
N ASP A 42 24.18 -10.21 -5.21
CA ASP A 42 24.26 -8.83 -5.69
C ASP A 42 23.00 -8.00 -5.36
N CYS A 43 22.06 -8.56 -4.60
CA CYS A 43 20.77 -7.97 -4.25
C CYS A 43 19.80 -7.75 -5.44
N ILE A 44 20.16 -8.13 -6.66
CA ILE A 44 19.33 -7.96 -7.85
C ILE A 44 18.23 -9.02 -7.88
N LEU A 45 17.00 -8.58 -8.02
CA LEU A 45 15.84 -9.45 -8.18
C LEU A 45 15.76 -9.97 -9.62
N ARG A 46 15.63 -11.29 -9.76
CA ARG A 46 15.56 -11.95 -11.07
C ARG A 46 14.18 -12.57 -11.29
N PRO A 47 13.59 -12.41 -12.48
CA PRO A 47 12.36 -13.12 -12.83
C PRO A 47 12.63 -14.62 -12.96
N LYS A 48 11.60 -15.42 -12.79
CA LYS A 48 11.62 -16.85 -13.14
C LYS A 48 11.77 -17.01 -14.65
N PRO A 49 12.46 -18.08 -15.11
CA PRO A 49 12.55 -18.37 -16.55
C PRO A 49 11.16 -18.43 -17.21
N GLY A 50 11.02 -17.69 -18.31
CA GLY A 50 9.74 -17.56 -19.03
C GLY A 50 8.77 -16.51 -18.46
N SER A 51 9.11 -15.84 -17.36
CA SER A 51 8.27 -14.80 -16.73
C SER A 51 8.81 -13.36 -16.96
N GLU A 52 9.87 -13.21 -17.74
CA GLU A 52 10.62 -11.94 -17.87
C GLU A 52 9.74 -10.78 -18.36
N VAL A 53 8.93 -11.04 -19.39
CA VAL A 53 8.04 -10.03 -19.98
C VAL A 53 6.95 -9.64 -18.99
N LEU A 54 6.30 -10.62 -18.37
CA LEU A 54 5.23 -10.37 -17.41
C LEU A 54 5.78 -9.65 -16.16
N PHE A 55 6.93 -10.10 -15.65
CA PHE A 55 7.60 -9.44 -14.53
C PHE A 55 7.92 -7.97 -14.82
N LYS A 56 8.45 -7.68 -16.02
CA LYS A 56 8.75 -6.31 -16.44
C LYS A 56 7.47 -5.46 -16.52
N THR A 57 6.43 -5.99 -17.16
CA THR A 57 5.16 -5.26 -17.33
C THR A 57 4.52 -4.95 -15.99
N THR A 58 4.36 -5.95 -15.13
CA THR A 58 3.70 -5.77 -13.83
C THR A 58 4.55 -4.95 -12.85
N ARG A 59 5.89 -4.95 -13.00
CA ARG A 59 6.77 -4.03 -12.28
C ARG A 59 6.52 -2.57 -12.70
N MET A 60 6.32 -2.32 -14.00
CA MET A 60 5.98 -0.98 -14.50
C MET A 60 4.59 -0.55 -13.99
N ASP A 61 3.60 -1.44 -14.04
CA ASP A 61 2.25 -1.18 -13.52
C ASP A 61 2.29 -0.82 -12.03
N PHE A 62 3.12 -1.51 -11.25
CA PHE A 62 3.34 -1.20 -9.85
C PHE A 62 3.95 0.20 -9.66
N ALA A 63 5.00 0.53 -10.40
CA ALA A 63 5.64 1.85 -10.34
C ALA A 63 4.64 2.96 -10.69
N ASP A 64 3.89 2.78 -11.76
CA ASP A 64 2.92 3.76 -12.25
C ASP A 64 1.77 3.95 -11.25
N LEU A 65 1.23 2.88 -10.67
CA LEU A 65 0.20 2.95 -9.64
C LEU A 65 0.67 3.83 -8.47
N TYR A 66 1.84 3.53 -7.90
CA TYR A 66 2.32 4.27 -6.73
C TYR A 66 2.72 5.71 -7.05
N ARG A 67 3.25 5.99 -8.25
CA ARG A 67 3.50 7.36 -8.72
C ARG A 67 2.20 8.15 -8.92
N PHE A 68 1.14 7.51 -9.41
CA PHE A 68 -0.19 8.15 -9.49
C PHE A 68 -0.74 8.46 -8.11
N ILE A 69 -0.66 7.52 -7.17
CA ILE A 69 -1.12 7.74 -5.80
C ILE A 69 -0.29 8.84 -5.14
N GLN A 70 1.01 8.90 -5.35
CA GLN A 70 1.89 9.96 -4.84
C GLN A 70 1.40 11.36 -5.25
N ARG A 71 0.90 11.52 -6.46
CA ARG A 71 0.40 12.81 -6.97
C ARG A 71 -0.93 13.24 -6.35
N ILE A 72 -1.77 12.28 -5.99
CA ILE A 72 -3.10 12.55 -5.41
C ILE A 72 -3.11 12.49 -3.88
N THR A 73 -2.03 12.10 -3.24
CA THR A 73 -1.94 11.91 -1.78
C THR A 73 -1.43 13.09 -0.94
N PRO A 74 -1.73 14.34 -1.22
CA PRO A 74 -2.23 15.22 -0.19
C PRO A 74 -3.73 15.06 0.06
N ALA A 75 -4.45 14.23 -0.74
CA ALA A 75 -5.87 13.98 -0.52
C ALA A 75 -6.08 13.28 0.82
N ASN A 76 -6.86 13.91 1.67
CA ASN A 76 -7.25 13.37 2.96
C ASN A 76 -7.92 12.01 2.80
N GLY A 77 -7.57 11.07 3.68
CA GLY A 77 -8.20 9.75 3.73
C GLY A 77 -7.47 8.64 2.98
N LEU A 78 -6.40 8.94 2.23
CA LEU A 78 -5.49 7.98 1.62
C LEU A 78 -4.17 7.94 2.38
N GLU A 79 -3.56 6.75 2.50
CA GLU A 79 -2.17 6.60 2.95
C GLU A 79 -1.24 7.30 1.95
N ALA A 80 -0.42 8.25 2.42
CA ALA A 80 0.42 9.02 1.53
C ALA A 80 1.60 8.19 1.01
N VAL A 81 1.84 8.26 -0.30
CA VAL A 81 3.06 7.78 -0.93
C VAL A 81 4.07 8.92 -0.94
N LEU A 82 5.17 8.73 -0.23
CA LEU A 82 6.20 9.74 -0.03
C LEU A 82 7.24 9.71 -1.16
N ASP A 83 7.62 8.50 -1.58
CA ASP A 83 8.61 8.31 -2.65
C ASP A 83 8.39 7.01 -3.40
N VAL A 84 8.82 6.96 -4.67
CA VAL A 84 8.82 5.78 -5.51
C VAL A 84 10.12 5.73 -6.29
N PHE A 85 10.95 4.72 -6.05
CA PHE A 85 12.23 4.58 -6.73
C PHE A 85 12.47 3.16 -7.22
N GLU A 86 13.36 3.04 -8.19
CA GLU A 86 13.75 1.78 -8.83
C GLU A 86 15.20 1.47 -8.48
N GLU A 87 15.43 0.28 -7.92
CA GLU A 87 16.75 -0.24 -7.60
C GLU A 87 16.70 -1.77 -7.60
N ASN A 88 17.85 -2.43 -7.76
CA ASN A 88 17.97 -3.89 -7.68
C ASN A 88 16.98 -4.67 -8.59
N ASN A 89 16.66 -4.10 -9.76
CA ASN A 89 15.68 -4.63 -10.71
C ASN A 89 14.27 -4.78 -10.12
N THR A 90 13.92 -3.97 -9.12
CA THR A 90 12.60 -3.88 -8.53
C THR A 90 12.18 -2.43 -8.29
N VAL A 91 11.00 -2.23 -7.71
CA VAL A 91 10.45 -0.92 -7.38
C VAL A 91 10.11 -0.90 -5.90
N TYR A 92 10.43 0.21 -5.26
CA TYR A 92 10.13 0.49 -3.87
C TYR A 92 9.16 1.66 -3.80
N ALA A 93 8.05 1.49 -3.09
CA ALA A 93 7.13 2.55 -2.73
C ALA A 93 7.27 2.86 -1.24
N VAL A 94 7.67 4.07 -0.91
CA VAL A 94 7.79 4.54 0.46
C VAL A 94 6.50 5.25 0.84
N MET A 95 5.84 4.75 1.87
CA MET A 95 4.55 5.26 2.33
C MET A 95 4.67 5.75 3.77
N GLU A 96 3.87 6.74 4.11
CA GLU A 96 3.70 7.11 5.51
C GLU A 96 3.24 5.91 6.34
N ASN A 97 3.55 5.90 7.62
CA ASN A 97 2.89 5.02 8.57
C ASN A 97 1.95 5.87 9.42
N PRO A 98 0.66 5.94 9.09
CA PRO A 98 -0.28 6.86 9.73
C PRO A 98 -0.57 6.52 11.19
N GLY A 99 -0.08 5.39 11.70
CA GLY A 99 -0.41 4.91 13.05
C GLY A 99 -1.84 4.37 13.14
N GLY A 100 -2.45 4.54 14.30
CA GLY A 100 -3.81 4.06 14.56
C GLY A 100 -3.93 2.52 14.51
N CYS A 101 -5.15 2.00 14.45
CA CYS A 101 -5.42 0.57 14.36
C CYS A 101 -6.33 0.23 13.15
N PRO A 102 -6.29 -1.01 12.62
CA PRO A 102 -7.24 -1.43 11.60
C PRO A 102 -8.69 -1.29 12.10
N LEU A 103 -9.60 -0.88 11.21
CA LEU A 103 -11.02 -0.72 11.54
C LEU A 103 -11.62 -2.00 12.10
N GLN A 104 -11.20 -3.17 11.61
CA GLN A 104 -11.66 -4.45 12.13
C GLN A 104 -11.36 -4.57 13.64
N LYS A 105 -10.12 -4.32 14.04
CA LYS A 105 -9.72 -4.37 15.46
C LYS A 105 -10.40 -3.27 16.26
N TRP A 106 -10.55 -2.08 15.71
CA TRP A 106 -11.26 -0.98 16.36
C TRP A 106 -12.71 -1.36 16.68
N LEU A 107 -13.41 -2.02 15.74
CA LEU A 107 -14.79 -2.50 15.95
C LEU A 107 -14.88 -3.63 17.00
N GLU A 108 -13.88 -4.50 17.05
CA GLU A 108 -13.80 -5.54 18.11
C GLU A 108 -13.68 -4.93 19.51
N GLU A 109 -12.97 -3.81 19.64
CA GLU A 109 -12.72 -3.12 20.91
C GLU A 109 -13.86 -2.15 21.30
N HIS A 110 -14.52 -1.52 20.33
CA HIS A 110 -15.49 -0.43 20.56
C HIS A 110 -16.93 -0.82 20.23
N GLY A 111 -17.15 -1.97 19.59
CA GLY A 111 -18.46 -2.42 19.16
C GLY A 111 -19.01 -1.68 17.95
N THR A 112 -20.32 -1.70 17.78
CA THR A 112 -21.03 -1.07 16.66
C THR A 112 -21.16 0.44 16.86
N VAL A 113 -21.19 1.16 15.74
CA VAL A 113 -21.41 2.61 15.69
C VAL A 113 -22.72 2.94 14.99
N THR A 114 -23.26 4.12 15.25
CA THR A 114 -24.44 4.60 14.51
C THR A 114 -24.06 4.93 13.06
N PRO A 115 -25.02 4.94 12.12
CA PRO A 115 -24.76 5.35 10.74
C PRO A 115 -24.11 6.73 10.64
N GLN A 116 -24.53 7.68 11.46
CA GLN A 116 -23.98 9.04 11.48
C GLN A 116 -22.51 9.03 11.92
N GLN A 117 -22.17 8.25 12.94
CA GLN A 117 -20.76 8.09 13.38
C GLN A 117 -19.91 7.42 12.32
N ALA A 118 -20.45 6.37 11.67
CA ALA A 118 -19.74 5.69 10.57
C ALA A 118 -19.47 6.64 9.40
N CYS A 119 -20.46 7.44 8.98
CA CYS A 119 -20.28 8.44 7.92
C CYS A 119 -19.20 9.47 8.30
N ALA A 120 -19.24 10.02 9.50
CA ALA A 120 -18.26 11.00 9.95
C ALA A 120 -16.84 10.42 10.03
N MET A 121 -16.70 9.19 10.48
CA MET A 121 -15.41 8.47 10.58
C MET A 121 -14.82 8.18 9.21
N LEU A 122 -15.65 7.71 8.26
CA LEU A 122 -15.25 7.25 6.93
C LEU A 122 -15.26 8.35 5.86
N GLU A 123 -15.77 9.53 6.15
CA GLU A 123 -15.84 10.64 5.20
C GLU A 123 -14.49 10.91 4.51
N PRO A 124 -13.33 10.94 5.19
CA PRO A 124 -12.06 11.12 4.51
C PRO A 124 -11.73 10.00 3.50
N VAL A 125 -12.11 8.76 3.80
CA VAL A 125 -11.92 7.62 2.89
C VAL A 125 -12.76 7.79 1.63
N PHE A 126 -14.03 8.22 1.75
CA PHE A 126 -14.89 8.47 0.60
C PHE A 126 -14.28 9.52 -0.32
N ARG A 127 -13.77 10.63 0.21
CA ARG A 127 -13.08 11.66 -0.56
C ARG A 127 -11.80 11.15 -1.22
N GLY A 128 -11.03 10.32 -0.51
CA GLY A 128 -9.84 9.70 -1.06
C GLY A 128 -10.15 8.77 -2.23
N VAL A 129 -11.19 7.95 -2.10
CA VAL A 129 -11.66 7.07 -3.18
C VAL A 129 -12.18 7.87 -4.37
N GLU A 130 -12.91 8.95 -4.13
CA GLU A 130 -13.35 9.87 -5.18
C GLU A 130 -12.15 10.46 -5.95
N ALA A 131 -11.12 10.93 -5.26
CA ALA A 131 -9.90 11.43 -5.88
C ALA A 131 -9.19 10.36 -6.73
N MET A 132 -9.17 9.10 -6.28
CA MET A 132 -8.66 7.98 -7.09
C MET A 132 -9.50 7.78 -8.36
N HIS A 133 -10.83 7.80 -8.25
CA HIS A 133 -11.72 7.60 -9.39
C HIS A 133 -11.61 8.73 -10.43
N GLN A 134 -11.38 9.96 -9.99
CA GLN A 134 -11.19 11.11 -10.89
C GLN A 134 -9.96 10.97 -11.80
N VAL A 135 -8.96 10.20 -11.39
CA VAL A 135 -7.78 9.89 -12.21
C VAL A 135 -7.82 8.47 -12.82
N GLY A 136 -8.98 7.83 -12.79
CA GLY A 136 -9.20 6.51 -13.40
C GLY A 136 -8.66 5.32 -12.56
N LEU A 137 -8.26 5.54 -11.31
CA LEU A 137 -7.80 4.48 -10.41
C LEU A 137 -8.96 3.89 -9.60
N VAL A 138 -8.93 2.58 -9.40
CA VAL A 138 -9.87 1.85 -8.54
C VAL A 138 -9.07 1.09 -7.48
N HIS A 139 -9.39 1.29 -6.21
CA HIS A 139 -8.64 0.70 -5.09
C HIS A 139 -8.70 -0.83 -5.05
N ARG A 140 -9.86 -1.42 -5.35
CA ARG A 140 -10.12 -2.88 -5.40
C ARG A 140 -9.87 -3.67 -4.10
N GLY A 141 -9.60 -3.00 -3.01
CA GLY A 141 -9.27 -3.64 -1.74
C GLY A 141 -9.86 -2.96 -0.53
N ILE A 142 -10.96 -2.25 -0.70
CA ILE A 142 -11.64 -1.60 0.42
C ILE A 142 -12.24 -2.68 1.30
N CYS A 143 -11.68 -2.81 2.49
CA CYS A 143 -12.15 -3.74 3.53
C CYS A 143 -11.68 -3.22 4.90
N PRO A 144 -12.27 -3.69 6.01
CA PRO A 144 -11.93 -3.22 7.35
C PRO A 144 -10.44 -3.38 7.72
N ALA A 145 -9.75 -4.36 7.14
CA ALA A 145 -8.32 -4.56 7.37
C ALA A 145 -7.44 -3.47 6.71
N ASN A 146 -7.92 -2.88 5.61
CA ASN A 146 -7.23 -1.83 4.85
C ASN A 146 -7.68 -0.41 5.21
N ILE A 147 -8.56 -0.27 6.20
CA ILE A 147 -8.94 1.03 6.74
C ILE A 147 -8.33 1.14 8.14
N ARG A 148 -7.61 2.21 8.39
CA ARG A 148 -7.03 2.50 9.71
C ARG A 148 -7.78 3.63 10.38
N ILE A 149 -8.10 3.46 11.64
CA ILE A 149 -8.67 4.51 12.49
C ILE A 149 -7.51 5.14 13.25
N LEU A 150 -7.30 6.43 13.02
CA LEU A 150 -6.24 7.22 13.66
C LEU A 150 -6.67 7.63 15.07
N ASP A 151 -5.71 8.11 15.87
CA ASP A 151 -5.96 8.56 17.24
C ASP A 151 -6.93 9.75 17.32
N ASN A 152 -7.08 10.51 16.23
CA ASN A 152 -8.08 11.58 16.10
C ASN A 152 -9.46 11.10 15.65
N GLY A 153 -9.71 9.79 15.57
CA GLY A 153 -10.97 9.17 15.17
C GLY A 153 -11.26 9.20 13.66
N ARG A 154 -10.36 9.70 12.83
CA ARG A 154 -10.54 9.74 11.37
C ARG A 154 -9.97 8.50 10.70
N ALA A 155 -10.60 8.09 9.62
CA ALA A 155 -10.17 6.92 8.86
C ALA A 155 -9.15 7.27 7.76
N ARG A 156 -8.24 6.33 7.49
CA ARG A 156 -7.29 6.32 6.37
C ARG A 156 -7.36 5.01 5.62
N LEU A 157 -7.44 5.07 4.29
CA LEU A 157 -7.41 3.91 3.43
C LEU A 157 -5.97 3.59 3.06
N THR A 158 -5.60 2.32 3.22
CA THR A 158 -4.28 1.74 2.95
C THR A 158 -4.42 0.54 2.02
N GLY A 159 -3.33 -0.13 1.66
CA GLY A 159 -3.40 -1.43 0.98
C GLY A 159 -3.66 -1.33 -0.51
N TYR A 160 -3.00 -0.38 -1.19
CA TYR A 160 -3.02 -0.30 -2.66
C TYR A 160 -2.44 -1.56 -3.30
N ALA A 161 -3.06 -2.00 -4.41
CA ALA A 161 -2.61 -3.16 -5.16
C ALA A 161 -2.86 -3.00 -6.66
N THR A 162 -1.94 -3.53 -7.48
CA THR A 162 -2.10 -3.57 -8.94
C THR A 162 -3.11 -4.62 -9.37
N VAL A 163 -3.62 -4.48 -10.59
CA VAL A 163 -4.77 -5.23 -11.09
C VAL A 163 -4.50 -6.71 -11.37
N GLY A 164 -3.24 -7.09 -11.58
CA GLY A 164 -2.89 -8.38 -12.17
C GLY A 164 -2.51 -9.50 -11.20
N LEU A 165 -2.26 -9.20 -9.93
CA LEU A 165 -1.59 -10.12 -9.01
C LEU A 165 -2.43 -10.52 -7.79
N ARG A 166 -3.72 -10.24 -7.78
CA ARG A 166 -4.62 -10.83 -6.79
C ARG A 166 -4.85 -12.30 -7.13
N THR A 167 -4.09 -13.17 -6.51
CA THR A 167 -4.54 -14.53 -6.30
C THR A 167 -5.83 -14.45 -5.50
N ALA A 168 -6.90 -15.02 -6.05
CA ALA A 168 -8.08 -15.32 -5.27
C ALA A 168 -7.63 -16.14 -4.06
N GLY A 169 -7.68 -15.52 -2.89
CA GLY A 169 -7.60 -16.20 -1.61
C GLY A 169 -8.98 -16.67 -1.21
#